data_5820c8642ceab8b3cdc814a58bb16bb2
#
_entry.id   5820c8642ceab8b3cdc814a58bb16bb2
#
_cell.length_a   1.000
_cell.length_b   1.000
_cell.length_c   1.000
_cell.angle_alpha   90.00
_cell.angle_beta   90.00
_cell.angle_gamma   90.00
#
_symmetry.space_group_name_H-M   'P 1'
#
loop_
_entity.id
_entity.type
_entity.pdbx_description
1 polymer ?
#
loop_
_entity_poly.entity_id
_entity_poly.type
_entity_poly.pdbx_seq_one_letter_code
_entity_poly.pdbx_strand_id
1 'polypeptide(L)'
;MKEQWIREGFSSYYVVDKEQKLTYEKNILRCHTLRCLLPCEFRLQDEKEYYYYETGIYTTLKERINMIDPKLFFAYLIESFEETESYLLNLDHLKLEMELLFLDKEDHPVLCYLPEYEKNILDQFRDFLEECIEVISVEDKKKVRFYYEFYSFLVKEKPNIEQMRDYLEIRPKEKAGKEAGEDREAPGKVGGGEKLQAPFRGRGGDRGRGLRLDEDPREQAEGGRDRAPLKAGVDPP
;
A
#
# COMPACT_ATOMS: atom_id res chain seq x y z
N MET A 1 18.01 -14.52 -10.56
CA MET A 1 16.61 -14.13 -10.33
C MET A 1 15.83 -14.50 -11.57
N LYS A 2 14.76 -15.29 -11.44
CA LYS A 2 13.83 -15.59 -12.55
C LYS A 2 12.53 -14.87 -12.25
N GLU A 3 12.01 -14.21 -13.25
CA GLU A 3 10.77 -13.44 -13.19
C GLU A 3 9.77 -14.06 -14.15
N GLN A 4 8.50 -14.15 -13.74
CA GLN A 4 7.45 -14.74 -14.57
C GLN A 4 6.09 -14.19 -14.22
N TRP A 5 5.21 -14.16 -15.20
CA TRP A 5 3.81 -13.82 -15.02
C TRP A 5 3.00 -15.12 -14.94
N ILE A 6 2.19 -15.24 -13.89
CA ILE A 6 1.36 -16.42 -13.64
C ILE A 6 -0.09 -15.98 -13.47
N ARG A 7 -1.00 -16.80 -14.00
CA ARG A 7 -2.43 -16.66 -13.75
C ARG A 7 -2.93 -17.90 -13.02
N GLU A 8 -3.50 -17.68 -11.83
CA GLU A 8 -4.10 -18.71 -10.99
C GLU A 8 -5.59 -18.42 -10.80
N GLY A 9 -6.47 -19.11 -11.52
CA GLY A 9 -7.91 -18.86 -11.48
C GLY A 9 -8.25 -17.45 -11.99
N PHE A 10 -8.74 -16.61 -11.09
CA PHE A 10 -9.11 -15.21 -11.38
C PHE A 10 -8.02 -14.20 -11.02
N SER A 11 -6.96 -14.62 -10.35
CA SER A 11 -5.87 -13.76 -9.92
C SER A 11 -4.69 -13.84 -10.89
N SER A 12 -4.02 -12.70 -11.10
CA SER A 12 -2.78 -12.58 -11.86
C SER A 12 -1.67 -12.16 -10.94
N TYR A 13 -0.51 -12.78 -11.11
CA TYR A 13 0.66 -12.55 -10.27
C TYR A 13 1.90 -12.28 -11.10
N TYR A 14 2.70 -11.33 -10.64
CA TYR A 14 4.11 -11.25 -11.00
C TYR A 14 4.90 -12.02 -9.95
N VAL A 15 5.69 -13.02 -10.39
CA VAL A 15 6.36 -13.95 -9.50
C VAL A 15 7.86 -13.87 -9.69
N VAL A 16 8.57 -13.77 -8.59
CA VAL A 16 10.03 -13.66 -8.55
C VAL A 16 10.60 -14.78 -7.69
N ASP A 17 11.54 -15.53 -8.27
CA ASP A 17 12.37 -16.54 -7.60
C ASP A 17 13.56 -15.85 -6.93
N LYS A 18 13.69 -15.95 -5.61
CA LYS A 18 14.81 -15.37 -4.89
C LYS A 18 15.22 -16.17 -3.66
N GLU A 19 16.48 -16.02 -3.22
CA GLU A 19 16.99 -16.69 -2.04
C GLU A 19 16.33 -16.20 -0.75
N GLN A 20 16.17 -17.15 0.19
CA GLN A 20 15.54 -16.89 1.48
C GLN A 20 16.44 -16.07 2.39
N LYS A 21 16.10 -14.83 2.63
CA LYS A 21 16.60 -14.08 3.81
C LYS A 21 15.44 -13.47 4.53
N LEU A 22 15.37 -13.69 5.83
CA LEU A 22 14.40 -13.04 6.71
C LEU A 22 14.90 -11.62 6.93
N THR A 23 14.26 -10.66 6.28
CA THR A 23 14.58 -9.24 6.44
C THR A 23 13.40 -8.51 7.09
N TYR A 24 13.68 -7.37 7.68
CA TYR A 24 12.68 -6.43 8.16
C TYR A 24 11.67 -6.09 7.05
N GLU A 25 12.16 -5.85 5.85
CA GLU A 25 11.37 -5.50 4.66
C GLU A 25 10.32 -6.56 4.33
N LYS A 26 10.68 -7.86 4.38
CA LYS A 26 9.71 -8.95 4.17
C LYS A 26 8.58 -8.92 5.19
N ASN A 27 8.86 -8.55 6.43
CA ASN A 27 7.82 -8.45 7.45
C ASN A 27 6.85 -7.30 7.14
N ILE A 28 7.35 -6.16 6.66
CA ILE A 28 6.51 -5.02 6.23
C ILE A 28 5.63 -5.42 5.05
N LEU A 29 6.22 -6.06 4.01
CA LEU A 29 5.46 -6.52 2.84
C LEU A 29 4.36 -7.52 3.22
N ARG A 30 4.63 -8.45 4.16
CA ARG A 30 3.63 -9.43 4.64
C ARG A 30 2.44 -8.78 5.34
N CYS A 31 2.64 -7.63 5.97
CA CYS A 31 1.57 -6.93 6.69
C CYS A 31 0.64 -6.15 5.75
N HIS A 32 0.96 -6.01 4.46
CA HIS A 32 0.19 -5.22 3.48
C HIS A 32 -0.20 -3.82 3.99
N THR A 33 0.72 -3.18 4.72
CA THR A 33 0.46 -1.92 5.42
C THR A 33 0.50 -0.72 4.48
N LEU A 34 1.31 -0.83 3.42
CA LEU A 34 1.54 0.23 2.44
C LEU A 34 0.63 0.02 1.22
N ARG A 35 -0.27 0.95 0.98
CA ARG A 35 -1.16 0.90 -0.18
C ARG A 35 -0.47 1.22 -1.49
N CYS A 36 0.63 1.95 -1.41
CA CYS A 36 1.47 2.28 -2.57
C CYS A 36 2.32 1.11 -3.06
N LEU A 37 2.31 -0.04 -2.37
CA LEU A 37 3.04 -1.24 -2.78
C LEU A 37 2.08 -2.37 -3.16
N LEU A 38 2.48 -3.18 -4.17
CA LEU A 38 1.76 -4.39 -4.53
C LEU A 38 1.68 -5.35 -3.35
N PRO A 39 0.50 -5.94 -3.07
CA PRO A 39 0.37 -7.02 -2.12
C PRO A 39 1.30 -8.17 -2.50
N CYS A 40 2.11 -8.64 -1.55
CA CYS A 40 3.10 -9.67 -1.77
C CYS A 40 2.90 -10.85 -0.83
N GLU A 41 2.75 -12.05 -1.40
CA GLU A 41 2.75 -13.31 -0.67
C GLU A 41 4.09 -14.02 -0.86
N PHE A 42 4.53 -14.72 0.20
CA PHE A 42 5.74 -15.53 0.17
C PHE A 42 5.34 -16.99 0.17
N ARG A 43 5.66 -17.69 -0.91
CA ARG A 43 5.34 -19.12 -1.06
C ARG A 43 6.60 -19.95 -1.18
N LEU A 44 6.68 -21.06 -0.44
CA LEU A 44 7.76 -22.02 -0.49
C LEU A 44 7.37 -23.16 -1.42
N GLN A 45 8.16 -23.38 -2.47
CA GLN A 45 7.98 -24.47 -3.42
C GLN A 45 9.35 -25.12 -3.71
N ASP A 46 9.46 -26.44 -3.57
CA ASP A 46 10.71 -27.19 -3.83
C ASP A 46 11.93 -26.58 -3.12
N GLU A 47 11.78 -26.26 -1.83
CA GLU A 47 12.80 -25.64 -0.98
C GLU A 47 13.24 -24.22 -1.41
N LYS A 48 12.55 -23.62 -2.40
CA LYS A 48 12.78 -22.26 -2.85
C LYS A 48 11.63 -21.36 -2.42
N GLU A 49 11.96 -20.14 -2.09
CA GLU A 49 10.97 -19.11 -1.77
C GLU A 49 10.69 -18.27 -3.00
N TYR A 50 9.40 -17.99 -3.21
CA TYR A 50 8.89 -17.16 -4.30
C TYR A 50 8.10 -16.01 -3.75
N TYR A 51 8.29 -14.85 -4.35
CA TYR A 51 7.51 -13.65 -4.10
C TYR A 51 6.39 -13.58 -5.11
N TYR A 52 5.14 -13.63 -4.66
CA TYR A 52 3.94 -13.53 -5.47
C TYR A 52 3.31 -12.16 -5.28
N TYR A 53 3.46 -11.27 -6.24
CA TYR A 53 2.84 -9.95 -6.22
C TYR A 53 1.51 -10.02 -6.92
N GLU A 54 0.41 -9.73 -6.21
CA GLU A 54 -0.93 -9.72 -6.79
C GLU A 54 -1.12 -8.48 -7.67
N THR A 55 -1.40 -8.69 -8.95
CA THR A 55 -1.54 -7.63 -9.95
C THR A 55 -2.94 -7.54 -10.55
N GLY A 56 -3.75 -8.59 -10.39
CA GLY A 56 -5.01 -8.75 -11.10
C GLY A 56 -6.12 -7.73 -10.78
N ILE A 57 -5.96 -6.98 -9.68
CA ILE A 57 -6.94 -5.96 -9.27
C ILE A 57 -6.55 -4.54 -9.70
N TYR A 58 -5.38 -4.38 -10.26
CA TYR A 58 -4.82 -3.10 -10.69
C TYR A 58 -4.79 -2.99 -12.21
N THR A 59 -4.68 -1.76 -12.71
CA THR A 59 -4.49 -1.46 -14.13
C THR A 59 -3.04 -1.09 -14.36
N THR A 60 -2.41 -1.53 -15.45
CA THR A 60 -1.03 -1.14 -15.75
C THR A 60 -0.96 0.33 -16.14
N LEU A 61 0.14 1.00 -15.78
CA LEU A 61 0.36 2.38 -16.21
C LEU A 61 0.33 2.49 -17.74
N LYS A 62 0.89 1.53 -18.44
CA LYS A 62 0.94 1.48 -19.91
C LYS A 62 -0.44 1.62 -20.56
N GLU A 63 -1.48 1.04 -19.95
CA GLU A 63 -2.87 1.13 -20.44
C GLU A 63 -3.49 2.51 -20.17
N ARG A 64 -3.03 3.22 -19.15
CA ARG A 64 -3.65 4.44 -18.63
C ARG A 64 -2.85 5.71 -18.88
N ILE A 65 -1.57 5.63 -19.25
CA ILE A 65 -0.64 6.78 -19.31
C ILE A 65 -1.16 7.94 -20.15
N ASN A 66 -1.87 7.63 -21.25
CA ASN A 66 -2.45 8.65 -22.11
C ASN A 66 -3.74 9.29 -21.56
N MET A 67 -4.34 8.72 -20.51
CA MET A 67 -5.60 9.17 -19.90
C MET A 67 -5.38 10.00 -18.64
N ILE A 68 -4.32 9.72 -17.89
CA ILE A 68 -4.02 10.39 -16.63
C ILE A 68 -3.35 11.75 -16.83
N ASP A 69 -3.43 12.62 -15.82
CA ASP A 69 -2.66 13.85 -15.75
C ASP A 69 -1.23 13.52 -15.30
N PRO A 70 -0.19 13.81 -16.13
CA PRO A 70 1.17 13.42 -15.79
C PRO A 70 1.71 14.14 -14.56
N LYS A 71 1.36 15.42 -14.36
CA LYS A 71 1.82 16.18 -13.19
C LYS A 71 1.28 15.57 -11.90
N LEU A 72 0.00 15.22 -11.89
CA LEU A 72 -0.65 14.59 -10.73
C LEU A 72 -0.11 13.18 -10.49
N PHE A 73 0.10 12.41 -11.55
CA PHE A 73 0.68 11.08 -11.45
C PHE A 73 2.08 11.10 -10.82
N PHE A 74 2.99 11.97 -11.31
CA PHE A 74 4.32 12.08 -10.72
C PHE A 74 4.29 12.64 -9.29
N ALA A 75 3.31 13.50 -8.98
CA ALA A 75 3.06 13.95 -7.63
C ALA A 75 2.78 12.78 -6.67
N TYR A 76 1.84 11.93 -7.04
CA TYR A 76 1.51 10.71 -6.27
C TYR A 76 2.67 9.70 -6.23
N LEU A 77 3.47 9.62 -7.30
CA LEU A 77 4.65 8.75 -7.31
C LEU A 77 5.68 9.21 -6.27
N ILE A 78 5.93 10.51 -6.16
CA ILE A 78 6.80 11.07 -5.13
C ILE A 78 6.22 10.86 -3.72
N GLU A 79 4.91 11.08 -3.53
CA GLU A 79 4.24 10.77 -2.25
C GLU A 79 4.41 9.28 -1.88
N SER A 80 4.36 8.37 -2.85
CA SER A 80 4.58 6.92 -2.64
C SER A 80 6.02 6.61 -2.21
N PHE A 81 7.01 7.33 -2.74
CA PHE A 81 8.38 7.19 -2.29
C PHE A 81 8.54 7.65 -0.84
N GLU A 82 8.00 8.81 -0.48
CA GLU A 82 8.03 9.33 0.89
C GLU A 82 7.30 8.40 1.87
N GLU A 83 6.17 7.82 1.47
CA GLU A 83 5.47 6.83 2.27
C GLU A 83 6.34 5.58 2.47
N THR A 84 7.00 5.08 1.43
CA THR A 84 7.90 3.93 1.49
C THR A 84 9.07 4.19 2.45
N GLU A 85 9.74 5.34 2.36
CA GLU A 85 10.82 5.74 3.26
C GLU A 85 10.34 5.90 4.71
N SER A 86 9.10 6.34 4.93
CA SER A 86 8.54 6.50 6.29
C SER A 86 8.45 5.18 7.05
N TYR A 87 8.42 4.05 6.33
CA TYR A 87 8.49 2.69 6.86
C TYR A 87 9.92 2.14 6.89
N LEU A 88 10.94 2.98 6.69
CA LEU A 88 12.34 2.60 6.64
C LEU A 88 12.66 1.55 5.55
N LEU A 89 11.90 1.55 4.48
CA LEU A 89 12.16 0.75 3.30
C LEU A 89 13.10 1.52 2.36
N ASN A 90 14.04 0.79 1.75
CA ASN A 90 14.99 1.37 0.81
C ASN A 90 14.37 1.56 -0.57
N LEU A 91 14.36 2.79 -1.08
CA LEU A 91 13.80 3.09 -2.40
C LEU A 91 14.53 2.40 -3.54
N ASP A 92 15.81 2.09 -3.38
CA ASP A 92 16.60 1.37 -4.40
C ASP A 92 16.12 -0.07 -4.62
N HIS A 93 15.26 -0.59 -3.73
CA HIS A 93 14.59 -1.88 -3.86
C HIS A 93 13.24 -1.81 -4.61
N LEU A 94 12.77 -0.62 -4.97
CA LEU A 94 11.64 -0.48 -5.88
C LEU A 94 12.04 -0.86 -7.30
N LYS A 95 11.16 -1.54 -8.04
CA LYS A 95 11.30 -1.78 -9.48
C LYS A 95 10.44 -0.77 -10.22
N LEU A 96 11.07 0.26 -10.74
CA LEU A 96 10.40 1.33 -11.47
C LEU A 96 10.49 1.07 -12.98
N GLU A 97 9.63 0.18 -13.45
CA GLU A 97 9.52 -0.25 -14.84
C GLU A 97 8.07 -0.08 -15.31
N MET A 98 7.86 0.30 -16.57
CA MET A 98 6.53 0.56 -17.13
C MET A 98 5.56 -0.64 -16.97
N GLU A 99 6.07 -1.85 -17.08
CA GLU A 99 5.30 -3.08 -16.94
C GLU A 99 4.99 -3.46 -15.50
N LEU A 100 5.73 -2.91 -14.52
CA LEU A 100 5.60 -3.21 -13.09
C LEU A 100 5.05 -2.06 -12.27
N LEU A 101 4.66 -0.98 -12.94
CA LEU A 101 3.98 0.12 -12.32
C LEU A 101 2.48 0.04 -12.64
N PHE A 102 1.70 -0.06 -11.58
CA PHE A 102 0.25 -0.22 -11.63
C PHE A 102 -0.44 1.02 -11.08
N LEU A 103 -1.73 1.09 -11.34
CA LEU A 103 -2.61 2.13 -10.83
C LEU A 103 -3.77 1.50 -10.10
N ASP A 104 -4.15 2.06 -8.97
CA ASP A 104 -5.38 1.72 -8.29
C ASP A 104 -6.60 2.36 -8.97
N LYS A 105 -7.78 2.24 -8.35
CA LYS A 105 -9.04 2.77 -8.90
C LYS A 105 -9.09 4.30 -8.93
N GLU A 106 -8.21 4.96 -8.18
CA GLU A 106 -8.12 6.41 -8.04
C GLU A 106 -6.92 6.98 -8.82
N ASP A 107 -6.29 6.16 -9.67
CA ASP A 107 -5.09 6.44 -10.45
C ASP A 107 -3.83 6.74 -9.59
N HIS A 108 -3.79 6.25 -8.33
CA HIS A 108 -2.58 6.30 -7.53
C HIS A 108 -1.62 5.18 -7.94
N PRO A 109 -0.32 5.45 -8.00
CA PRO A 109 0.67 4.43 -8.35
C PRO A 109 0.79 3.35 -7.28
N VAL A 110 0.89 2.12 -7.74
CA VAL A 110 1.14 0.93 -6.91
C VAL A 110 2.40 0.26 -7.44
N LEU A 111 3.41 0.19 -6.60
CA LEU A 111 4.79 -0.13 -6.96
C LEU A 111 5.16 -1.57 -6.58
N CYS A 112 6.06 -2.18 -7.36
CA CYS A 112 6.68 -3.44 -7.01
C CYS A 112 7.92 -3.18 -6.15
N TYR A 113 7.90 -3.64 -4.90
CA TYR A 113 9.03 -3.57 -3.98
C TYR A 113 9.68 -4.96 -3.86
N LEU A 114 10.92 -5.09 -4.29
CA LEU A 114 11.63 -6.35 -4.29
C LEU A 114 12.85 -6.27 -3.37
N PRO A 115 12.80 -6.84 -2.16
CA PRO A 115 13.94 -6.89 -1.26
C PRO A 115 15.19 -7.42 -1.96
N GLU A 116 16.34 -6.81 -1.70
CA GLU A 116 17.63 -7.15 -2.32
C GLU A 116 17.73 -6.83 -3.83
N TYR A 117 16.78 -6.14 -4.43
CA TYR A 117 16.97 -5.45 -5.69
C TYR A 117 17.74 -4.17 -5.39
N GLU A 118 18.86 -3.94 -6.08
CA GLU A 118 19.73 -2.81 -5.80
C GLU A 118 19.96 -2.03 -7.10
N LYS A 119 19.12 -1.04 -7.35
CA LYS A 119 19.31 -0.10 -8.44
C LYS A 119 18.94 1.30 -7.94
N ASN A 120 19.84 2.26 -8.07
CA ASN A 120 19.59 3.62 -7.59
C ASN A 120 18.26 4.17 -8.10
N ILE A 121 17.42 4.64 -7.18
CA ILE A 121 16.05 5.08 -7.51
C ILE A 121 16.01 6.28 -8.46
N LEU A 122 16.98 7.21 -8.37
CA LEU A 122 17.03 8.37 -9.24
C LEU A 122 17.40 7.98 -10.68
N ASP A 123 18.30 7.00 -10.83
CA ASP A 123 18.63 6.45 -12.14
C ASP A 123 17.44 5.70 -12.73
N GLN A 124 16.76 4.88 -11.92
CA GLN A 124 15.52 4.21 -12.33
C GLN A 124 14.44 5.21 -12.75
N PHE A 125 14.29 6.30 -11.99
CA PHE A 125 13.28 7.32 -12.26
C PHE A 125 13.53 8.01 -13.61
N ARG A 126 14.81 8.30 -13.92
CA ARG A 126 15.19 8.87 -15.22
C ARG A 126 14.88 7.90 -16.37
N ASP A 127 15.33 6.64 -16.25
CA ASP A 127 15.10 5.61 -17.25
C ASP A 127 13.57 5.40 -17.47
N PHE A 128 12.80 5.34 -16.39
CA PHE A 128 11.34 5.24 -16.43
C PHE A 128 10.67 6.43 -17.12
N LEU A 129 11.17 7.65 -16.91
CA LEU A 129 10.64 8.84 -17.59
C LEU A 129 10.94 8.80 -19.10
N GLU A 130 12.11 8.24 -19.50
CA GLU A 130 12.41 7.98 -20.91
C GLU A 130 11.40 6.99 -21.51
N GLU A 131 11.11 5.87 -20.84
CA GLU A 131 10.08 4.91 -21.25
C GLU A 131 8.70 5.58 -21.39
N CYS A 132 8.33 6.46 -20.45
CA CYS A 132 7.09 7.23 -20.55
C CYS A 132 7.03 8.09 -21.81
N ILE A 133 8.11 8.79 -22.13
CA ILE A 133 8.21 9.66 -23.31
C ILE A 133 8.03 8.86 -24.62
N GLU A 134 8.50 7.61 -24.65
CA GLU A 134 8.37 6.75 -25.85
C GLU A 134 6.93 6.29 -26.10
N VAL A 135 6.09 6.20 -25.07
CA VAL A 135 4.74 5.63 -25.18
C VAL A 135 3.60 6.67 -25.14
N ILE A 136 3.90 7.92 -24.75
CA ILE A 136 2.86 8.96 -24.72
C ILE A 136 2.40 9.36 -26.13
N SER A 137 1.11 9.69 -26.23
CA SER A 137 0.56 10.22 -27.49
C SER A 137 1.13 11.59 -27.81
N VAL A 138 1.65 11.75 -29.02
CA VAL A 138 2.16 13.03 -29.55
C VAL A 138 1.05 14.05 -29.83
N GLU A 139 -0.22 13.64 -29.79
CA GLU A 139 -1.36 14.51 -30.05
C GLU A 139 -1.59 15.51 -28.90
N ASP A 140 -1.32 15.10 -27.66
CA ASP A 140 -1.45 15.97 -26.48
C ASP A 140 -0.16 16.77 -26.25
N LYS A 141 -0.06 17.90 -26.93
CA LYS A 141 1.13 18.79 -26.86
C LYS A 141 1.44 19.26 -25.43
N LYS A 142 0.42 19.35 -24.54
CA LYS A 142 0.64 19.79 -23.16
C LYS A 142 1.33 18.69 -22.36
N LYS A 143 0.88 17.43 -22.50
CA LYS A 143 1.52 16.27 -21.88
C LYS A 143 2.94 16.10 -22.40
N VAL A 144 3.12 16.09 -23.71
CA VAL A 144 4.45 15.98 -24.34
C VAL A 144 5.41 17.04 -23.78
N ARG A 145 4.95 18.31 -23.75
CA ARG A 145 5.76 19.39 -23.21
C ARG A 145 6.15 19.17 -21.75
N PHE A 146 5.20 18.75 -20.88
CA PHE A 146 5.46 18.46 -19.49
C PHE A 146 6.54 17.37 -19.33
N TYR A 147 6.41 16.25 -20.04
CA TYR A 147 7.38 15.16 -19.98
C TYR A 147 8.78 15.59 -20.38
N TYR A 148 8.93 16.35 -21.46
CA TYR A 148 10.23 16.86 -21.90
C TYR A 148 10.83 17.92 -20.95
N GLU A 149 10.01 18.81 -20.40
CA GLU A 149 10.46 19.81 -19.41
C GLU A 149 10.91 19.11 -18.12
N PHE A 150 10.15 18.14 -17.63
CA PHE A 150 10.48 17.38 -16.43
C PHE A 150 11.74 16.52 -16.64
N TYR A 151 11.87 15.84 -17.77
CA TYR A 151 13.08 15.11 -18.13
C TYR A 151 14.31 16.04 -18.19
N SER A 152 14.16 17.19 -18.84
CA SER A 152 15.23 18.19 -18.91
C SER A 152 15.66 18.67 -17.53
N PHE A 153 14.73 18.85 -16.59
CA PHE A 153 15.01 19.17 -15.21
C PHE A 153 15.79 18.04 -14.52
N LEU A 154 15.38 16.79 -14.64
CA LEU A 154 16.09 15.65 -14.05
C LEU A 154 17.54 15.53 -14.54
N VAL A 155 17.75 15.70 -15.86
CA VAL A 155 19.08 15.54 -16.45
C VAL A 155 20.02 16.69 -16.09
N LYS A 156 19.52 17.94 -16.09
CA LYS A 156 20.35 19.13 -15.85
C LYS A 156 20.64 19.36 -14.38
N GLU A 157 19.62 19.30 -13.54
CA GLU A 157 19.71 19.67 -12.13
C GLU A 157 20.07 18.49 -11.23
N LYS A 158 19.86 17.23 -11.72
CA LYS A 158 20.05 16.00 -10.95
C LYS A 158 19.41 16.10 -9.56
N PRO A 159 18.11 16.42 -9.50
CA PRO A 159 17.41 16.70 -8.26
C PRO A 159 17.32 15.46 -7.37
N ASN A 160 17.23 15.68 -6.06
CA ASN A 160 16.77 14.69 -5.11
C ASN A 160 15.22 14.64 -5.10
N ILE A 161 14.62 13.72 -4.31
CA ILE A 161 13.17 13.54 -4.22
C ILE A 161 12.47 14.81 -3.75
N GLU A 162 13.03 15.52 -2.74
CA GLU A 162 12.46 16.76 -2.23
C GLU A 162 12.41 17.85 -3.32
N GLN A 163 13.48 18.00 -4.10
CA GLN A 163 13.52 18.96 -5.20
C GLN A 163 12.55 18.59 -6.34
N MET A 164 12.34 17.28 -6.59
CA MET A 164 11.30 16.84 -7.54
C MET A 164 9.91 17.17 -7.04
N ARG A 165 9.64 16.99 -5.76
CA ARG A 165 8.39 17.40 -5.12
C ARG A 165 8.15 18.89 -5.29
N ASP A 166 9.16 19.73 -5.00
CA ASP A 166 9.06 21.18 -5.14
C ASP A 166 8.79 21.60 -6.60
N TYR A 167 9.43 20.94 -7.56
CA TYR A 167 9.19 21.17 -8.99
C TYR A 167 7.73 20.88 -9.38
N LEU A 168 7.15 19.83 -8.81
CA LEU A 168 5.77 19.45 -9.03
C LEU A 168 4.77 20.30 -8.22
N GLU A 169 5.26 21.26 -7.39
CA GLU A 169 4.44 22.09 -6.51
C GLU A 169 3.52 21.28 -5.57
N ILE A 170 4.02 20.14 -5.11
CA ILE A 170 3.31 19.30 -4.15
C ILE A 170 3.52 19.92 -2.76
N ARG A 171 2.48 20.50 -2.19
CA ARG A 171 2.53 20.91 -0.79
C ARG A 171 2.39 19.65 0.09
N PRO A 172 3.28 19.44 1.11
CA PRO A 172 3.09 18.36 2.04
C PRO A 172 1.69 18.49 2.67
N LYS A 173 0.94 17.38 2.68
CA LYS A 173 -0.30 17.31 3.47
C LYS A 173 0.12 17.54 4.92
N GLU A 174 -0.19 18.70 5.50
CA GLU A 174 -0.08 18.92 6.93
C GLU A 174 -0.81 17.75 7.59
N LYS A 175 -0.06 16.95 8.37
CA LYS A 175 -0.67 15.95 9.23
C LYS A 175 -1.68 16.73 10.07
N ALA A 176 -2.96 16.43 9.89
CA ALA A 176 -4.02 17.01 10.67
C ALA A 176 -3.74 16.73 12.14
N GLY A 177 -2.94 17.60 12.74
CA GLY A 177 -2.64 17.61 14.15
C GLY A 177 -3.97 17.88 14.85
N LYS A 178 -4.32 17.01 15.76
CA LYS A 178 -5.36 17.22 16.75
C LYS A 178 -5.13 18.58 17.37
N GLU A 179 -5.87 19.58 16.95
CA GLU A 179 -6.08 20.76 17.74
C GLU A 179 -6.98 20.35 18.91
N ALA A 180 -6.35 20.00 20.01
CA ALA A 180 -6.99 20.07 21.31
C ALA A 180 -7.24 21.54 21.58
N GLY A 181 -8.51 21.93 21.58
CA GLY A 181 -8.93 23.26 21.99
C GLY A 181 -8.47 23.51 23.42
N GLU A 182 -7.53 24.39 23.59
CA GLU A 182 -7.31 25.12 24.84
C GLU A 182 -8.10 26.43 24.72
N ASP A 183 -9.30 26.43 25.33
CA ASP A 183 -10.02 27.63 25.70
C ASP A 183 -9.16 28.42 26.69
N ARG A 184 -8.54 29.49 26.23
CA ARG A 184 -7.99 30.51 27.09
C ARG A 184 -9.07 31.55 27.35
N GLU A 185 -9.74 31.42 28.48
CA GLU A 185 -10.48 32.49 29.10
C GLU A 185 -9.54 33.67 29.43
N ALA A 186 -9.89 34.83 28.96
CA ALA A 186 -9.33 36.10 29.40
C ALA A 186 -10.18 36.70 30.52
N PRO A 187 -9.58 37.38 31.53
CA PRO A 187 -10.29 37.83 32.72
C PRO A 187 -10.93 39.23 32.53
N GLY A 188 -12.16 39.34 32.93
CA GLY A 188 -12.89 40.65 32.88
C GLY A 188 -13.99 40.80 33.91
N LYS A 189 -13.61 41.25 35.09
CA LYS A 189 -14.30 42.15 36.08
C LYS A 189 -15.80 42.03 36.41
N VAL A 190 -15.99 41.65 37.67
CA VAL A 190 -16.72 42.39 38.77
C VAL A 190 -18.20 42.73 38.61
N GLY A 191 -19.01 42.23 39.57
CA GLY A 191 -20.28 42.85 39.95
C GLY A 191 -21.30 41.93 40.62
N GLY A 192 -21.23 41.82 41.91
CA GLY A 192 -22.32 42.01 42.87
C GLY A 192 -23.49 41.01 42.92
N GLY A 193 -23.68 40.44 44.07
CA GLY A 193 -24.99 40.37 44.67
C GLY A 193 -25.64 38.99 44.89
N GLU A 194 -25.54 38.59 46.14
CA GLU A 194 -26.62 38.03 47.01
C GLU A 194 -27.20 36.63 46.74
N LYS A 195 -26.79 35.80 47.69
CA LYS A 195 -27.60 34.95 48.63
C LYS A 195 -28.80 34.17 48.06
N LEU A 196 -28.85 32.90 48.30
CA LEU A 196 -29.57 32.14 49.32
C LEU A 196 -29.84 30.67 48.91
N GLN A 197 -29.42 29.82 49.82
CA GLN A 197 -30.08 28.60 50.31
C GLN A 197 -30.16 27.35 49.41
N ALA A 198 -29.44 26.35 49.91
CA ALA A 198 -29.83 24.95 49.83
C ALA A 198 -31.02 24.70 50.78
N PRO A 199 -31.60 23.52 50.94
CA PRO A 199 -31.25 22.15 50.49
C PRO A 199 -32.49 21.34 50.06
N PHE A 200 -32.36 20.16 49.49
CA PHE A 200 -33.14 18.99 50.00
C PHE A 200 -32.67 17.68 49.29
N ARG A 201 -32.32 16.78 50.09
CA ARG A 201 -32.31 15.36 50.20
C ARG A 201 -33.42 14.61 49.43
N GLY A 202 -33.06 13.44 49.03
CA GLY A 202 -33.92 12.27 48.82
C GLY A 202 -33.27 11.33 47.83
N ARG A 203 -32.53 10.32 48.29
CA ARG A 203 -32.89 8.94 48.67
C ARG A 203 -33.61 8.19 47.56
N GLY A 204 -32.91 7.16 47.13
CA GLY A 204 -33.57 5.85 47.17
C GLY A 204 -33.51 5.00 45.93
N GLY A 205 -32.90 3.86 46.06
CA GLY A 205 -33.34 2.60 45.54
C GLY A 205 -32.66 2.13 44.26
N ASP A 206 -31.70 1.28 44.32
CA ASP A 206 -31.55 -0.12 44.78
C ASP A 206 -32.09 -1.10 43.72
N ARG A 207 -31.27 -2.12 43.54
CA ARG A 207 -31.51 -3.45 42.94
C ARG A 207 -31.35 -3.49 41.40
N GLY A 208 -30.39 -4.20 40.83
CA GLY A 208 -29.81 -5.47 41.29
C GLY A 208 -30.21 -6.56 40.32
N ARG A 209 -29.26 -7.40 40.05
CA ARG A 209 -29.30 -8.67 39.30
C ARG A 209 -28.82 -8.51 37.87
N GLY A 210 -27.77 -9.15 37.49
CA GLY A 210 -27.27 -10.46 37.91
C GLY A 210 -27.24 -11.38 36.74
N LEU A 211 -26.02 -11.70 36.36
CA LEU A 211 -25.56 -13.00 35.90
C LEU A 211 -26.49 -13.81 35.01
N ARG A 212 -25.99 -14.23 33.86
CA ARG A 212 -25.67 -15.66 33.65
C ARG A 212 -24.83 -15.84 32.39
N LEU A 213 -23.68 -16.41 32.63
CA LEU A 213 -22.99 -17.36 31.77
C LEU A 213 -23.90 -18.56 31.59
N ASP A 214 -24.02 -19.04 30.36
CA ASP A 214 -24.39 -20.42 30.12
C ASP A 214 -23.44 -21.00 29.10
N GLU A 215 -22.82 -22.05 29.63
CA GLU A 215 -21.89 -22.98 29.00
C GLU A 215 -22.59 -23.86 27.94
N ASP A 216 -21.75 -24.34 27.03
CA ASP A 216 -21.78 -25.48 26.14
C ASP A 216 -22.63 -26.68 26.66
N PRO A 217 -23.23 -27.48 25.76
CA PRO A 217 -22.71 -28.83 25.62
C PRO A 217 -22.70 -29.45 24.20
N ARG A 218 -21.55 -30.07 23.91
CA ARG A 218 -21.30 -31.37 23.28
C ARG A 218 -22.54 -32.18 22.79
N GLU A 219 -22.38 -32.71 21.61
CA GLU A 219 -22.70 -34.12 21.25
C GLU A 219 -22.00 -34.43 19.92
N GLN A 220 -21.12 -35.30 19.97
CA GLN A 220 -20.80 -36.63 19.56
C GLN A 220 -21.91 -37.33 18.75
N ALA A 221 -21.55 -37.76 17.53
CA ALA A 221 -22.03 -39.03 16.97
C ALA A 221 -21.09 -39.54 15.90
N GLU A 222 -20.59 -40.67 16.20
CA GLU A 222 -19.84 -41.65 15.40
C GLU A 222 -20.65 -42.22 14.21
N GLY A 223 -19.94 -42.86 13.34
CA GLY A 223 -20.43 -43.83 12.35
C GLY A 223 -19.71 -43.71 11.01
N GLY A 224 -18.66 -44.31 10.70
CA GLY A 224 -18.33 -45.70 10.61
C GLY A 224 -18.93 -46.37 9.37
N ARG A 225 -18.08 -46.61 8.32
CA ARG A 225 -18.09 -47.86 7.51
C ARG A 225 -17.12 -47.79 6.35
N ASP A 226 -16.12 -48.64 6.52
CA ASP A 226 -15.40 -49.43 5.57
C ASP A 226 -15.90 -49.49 4.10
N ARG A 227 -14.97 -49.39 3.19
CA ARG A 227 -14.70 -50.45 2.21
C ARG A 227 -13.42 -50.16 1.42
N ALA A 228 -12.52 -51.13 1.50
CA ALA A 228 -11.30 -51.28 0.75
C ALA A 228 -11.59 -51.90 -0.66
N PRO A 229 -10.58 -52.38 -1.41
CA PRO A 229 -10.08 -51.77 -2.63
C PRO A 229 -10.34 -52.66 -3.86
N LEU A 230 -10.19 -52.15 -5.07
CA LEU A 230 -10.12 -52.98 -6.26
C LEU A 230 -8.92 -52.62 -7.15
N LYS A 231 -8.11 -53.58 -7.29
CA LYS A 231 -6.99 -53.94 -8.14
C LYS A 231 -7.08 -53.43 -9.59
N ALA A 232 -5.95 -52.93 -10.08
CA ALA A 232 -5.00 -53.55 -11.01
C ALA A 232 -5.51 -53.95 -12.41
N GLY A 233 -4.75 -53.56 -13.41
CA GLY A 233 -4.68 -54.17 -14.74
C GLY A 233 -4.43 -53.11 -15.81
N VAL A 234 -3.36 -53.07 -16.38
CA VAL A 234 -2.49 -53.79 -17.31
C VAL A 234 -2.04 -52.82 -18.40
N ASP A 235 -0.76 -52.71 -18.57
CA ASP A 235 0.03 -52.17 -19.70
C ASP A 235 -0.13 -53.05 -20.98
N PRO A 236 0.65 -52.81 -21.99
CA PRO A 236 0.50 -51.87 -23.14
C PRO A 236 0.35 -52.68 -24.46
N PRO A 237 0.56 -52.19 -25.63
CA PRO A 237 1.89 -52.02 -26.22
C PRO A 237 2.21 -50.61 -26.72
#